data_37f4ab0a1ef47364b968eed87c9a4602
#
_entry.id   37f4ab0a1ef47364b968eed87c9a4602
#
_cell.length_a   1.000
_cell.length_b   1.000
_cell.length_c   1.000
_cell.angle_alpha   90.00
_cell.angle_beta   90.00
_cell.angle_gamma   90.00
#
_symmetry.space_group_name_H-M   'P 1'
#
loop_
_entity.id
_entity.type
_entity.pdbx_description
1 polymer ?
#
loop_
_entity_poly.entity_id
_entity_poly.type
_entity_poly.pdbx_seq_one_letter_code
_entity_poly.pdbx_strand_id
1 'polypeptide(L)'
;MCSSTSFWASVTTILRVRGFRFYFFSREEPRAHVHVWHTDGEAKFWIEPTIELFSNYGLKPQRVTEAQKLVEEHIDAIRSAWAKHFPS
;
A
#
# COMPACT_ATOMS: atom_id res chain seq x y z
N MET A 1 19.08 -3.46 -18.66
CA MET A 1 18.83 -3.12 -18.41
C MET A 1 18.25 -2.49 -18.06
N CYS A 2 17.94 -2.11 -17.74
CA CYS A 2 17.47 -1.65 -17.39
C CYS A 2 17.03 -0.81 -17.17
N SER A 3 16.82 -0.40 -17.16
CA SER A 3 16.57 0.33 -17.05
C SER A 3 15.86 1.10 -16.77
N SER A 4 15.26 1.21 -16.73
CA SER A 4 14.50 1.91 -16.60
C SER A 4 14.09 2.44 -15.73
N THR A 5 13.96 2.48 -15.15
CA THR A 5 13.70 2.87 -14.41
C THR A 5 13.21 3.49 -13.69
N SER A 6 13.21 4.01 -13.44
CA SER A 6 12.88 4.97 -13.01
C SER A 6 11.93 5.18 -11.98
N PHE A 7 10.86 5.74 -12.16
CA PHE A 7 9.81 5.95 -11.20
C PHE A 7 9.45 4.68 -10.42
N TRP A 8 9.31 3.58 -11.15
CA TRP A 8 8.90 2.33 -10.54
C TRP A 8 10.00 1.65 -9.74
N ALA A 9 11.23 2.10 -9.90
CA ALA A 9 12.33 1.51 -9.14
C ALA A 9 12.22 1.79 -7.64
N SER A 10 11.50 2.85 -7.25
CA SER A 10 11.33 3.20 -5.85
C SER A 10 10.02 2.67 -5.26
N VAL A 11 9.30 1.85 -6.00
CA VAL A 11 8.02 1.30 -5.58
C VAL A 11 8.13 -0.21 -5.43
N THR A 12 7.76 -0.73 -4.26
CA THR A 12 7.74 -2.16 -4.01
C THR A 12 6.30 -2.63 -3.96
N THR A 13 5.89 -3.38 -4.96
CA THR A 13 4.54 -3.93 -5.01
C THR A 13 4.47 -5.15 -4.09
N ILE A 14 3.51 -5.14 -3.16
CA ILE A 14 3.31 -6.23 -2.22
C ILE A 14 2.41 -7.28 -2.83
N LEU A 15 1.23 -6.86 -3.28
CA LEU A 15 0.27 -7.79 -3.87
C LEU A 15 -0.76 -7.03 -4.67
N ARG A 16 -1.52 -7.76 -5.47
CA ARG A 16 -2.59 -7.22 -6.28
C ARG A 16 -3.82 -8.09 -6.07
N VAL A 17 -4.93 -7.45 -5.67
CA VAL A 17 -6.17 -8.17 -5.40
C VAL A 17 -7.34 -7.32 -5.88
N ARG A 18 -8.22 -7.92 -6.67
CA ARG A 18 -9.47 -7.28 -7.08
C ARG A 18 -9.29 -5.91 -7.72
N GLY A 19 -8.24 -5.75 -8.50
CA GLY A 19 -7.97 -4.49 -9.16
C GLY A 19 -7.25 -3.47 -8.28
N PHE A 20 -7.02 -3.80 -7.03
CA PHE A 20 -6.23 -2.97 -6.12
C PHE A 20 -4.79 -3.42 -6.14
N ARG A 21 -3.89 -2.46 -6.09
CA ARG A 21 -2.47 -2.73 -6.01
C ARG A 21 -1.94 -2.14 -4.70
N PHE A 22 -1.30 -2.98 -3.92
CA PHE A 22 -0.75 -2.58 -2.63
C PHE A 22 0.76 -2.46 -2.75
N TYR A 23 1.32 -1.33 -2.32
CA TYR A 23 2.73 -1.07 -2.54
C TYR A 23 3.30 -0.12 -1.49
N PHE A 24 4.64 -0.09 -1.42
CA PHE A 24 5.39 0.87 -0.61
C PHE A 24 6.30 1.66 -1.51
N PHE A 25 6.63 2.89 -1.09
CA PHE A 25 7.75 3.61 -1.69
C PHE A 25 9.00 3.27 -0.90
N SER A 26 10.16 3.34 -1.55
CA SER A 26 11.40 2.96 -0.91
C SER A 26 11.86 3.95 0.15
N ARG A 27 11.36 5.18 0.10
CA ARG A 27 11.70 6.19 1.10
C ARG A 27 10.42 6.75 1.66
N GLU A 28 10.06 6.28 2.82
CA GLU A 28 8.81 6.66 3.43
C GLU A 28 8.99 6.95 4.91
N GLU A 29 7.94 7.48 5.49
CA GLU A 29 7.92 7.78 6.91
C GLU A 29 8.16 6.53 7.75
N PRO A 30 8.70 6.70 8.95
CA PRO A 30 8.97 5.54 9.81
C PRO A 30 7.71 4.79 10.24
N ARG A 31 6.56 5.46 10.25
CA ARG A 31 5.32 4.79 10.64
C ARG A 31 4.88 3.84 9.55
N ALA A 32 4.59 2.61 9.91
CA ALA A 32 4.20 1.58 8.95
C ALA A 32 2.89 1.94 8.26
N HIS A 33 2.87 1.85 6.95
CA HIS A 33 1.70 2.17 6.15
C HIS A 33 1.79 1.45 4.81
N VAL A 34 0.67 1.48 4.07
CA VAL A 34 0.61 0.86 2.75
C VAL A 34 -0.16 1.80 1.82
N HIS A 35 0.31 1.88 0.60
CA HIS A 35 -0.38 2.63 -0.45
C HIS A 35 -1.24 1.67 -1.26
N VAL A 36 -2.42 2.14 -1.65
CA VAL A 36 -3.35 1.34 -2.43
C VAL A 36 -3.69 2.11 -3.69
N TRP A 37 -3.53 1.46 -4.83
CA TRP A 37 -3.85 2.06 -6.11
C TRP A 37 -4.99 1.29 -6.77
N HIS A 38 -5.89 2.04 -7.41
CA HIS A 38 -7.00 1.48 -8.16
C HIS A 38 -7.25 2.42 -9.34
N THR A 39 -7.90 1.91 -10.39
CA THR A 39 -8.19 2.75 -11.54
C THR A 39 -9.04 3.95 -11.19
N ASP A 40 -9.85 3.84 -10.13
CA ASP A 40 -10.69 4.95 -9.68
C ASP A 40 -9.94 5.98 -8.86
N GLY A 41 -8.82 5.63 -8.26
CA GLY A 41 -8.08 6.55 -7.41
C GLY A 41 -7.07 5.84 -6.55
N GLU A 42 -6.64 6.53 -5.50
CA GLU A 42 -5.60 6.03 -4.61
C GLU A 42 -5.97 6.29 -3.16
N ALA A 43 -5.38 5.51 -2.26
CA ALA A 43 -5.55 5.71 -0.84
C ALA A 43 -4.29 5.30 -0.11
N LYS A 44 -4.16 5.77 1.13
CA LYS A 44 -3.05 5.41 1.99
C LYS A 44 -3.63 5.00 3.34
N PHE A 45 -3.17 3.87 3.85
CA PHE A 45 -3.64 3.34 5.12
C PHE A 45 -2.49 3.16 6.07
N TRP A 46 -2.68 3.59 7.31
CA TRP A 46 -1.76 3.21 8.39
C TRP A 46 -2.03 1.76 8.73
N ILE A 47 -0.98 1.02 9.03
CA ILE A 47 -1.16 -0.38 9.43
C ILE A 47 -0.70 -0.63 10.86
N GLU A 48 -0.15 0.39 11.50
CA GLU A 48 0.24 0.31 12.91
C GLU A 48 -0.05 1.63 13.58
N PRO A 49 -0.50 1.62 14.81
CA PRO A 49 -0.84 0.44 15.64
C PRO A 49 -2.10 -0.26 15.19
N THR A 50 -2.93 0.43 14.41
CA THR A 50 -4.15 -0.15 13.86
C THR A 50 -4.29 0.28 12.41
N ILE A 51 -5.16 -0.41 11.69
CA ILE A 51 -5.43 -0.09 10.29
C ILE A 51 -6.39 1.08 10.22
N GLU A 52 -5.93 2.21 9.65
CA GLU A 52 -6.72 3.42 9.55
C GLU A 52 -6.48 4.09 8.21
N LEU A 53 -7.54 4.64 7.65
CA LEU A 53 -7.42 5.42 6.42
C LEU A 53 -6.72 6.74 6.72
N PHE A 54 -5.62 7.00 6.04
CA PHE A 54 -4.92 8.26 6.17
C PHE A 54 -5.37 9.27 5.11
N SER A 55 -5.47 8.82 3.86
CA SER A 55 -5.86 9.71 2.79
C SER A 55 -6.56 8.93 1.69
N ASN A 56 -7.38 9.65 0.94
CA ASN A 56 -8.16 9.08 -0.15
C ASN A 56 -8.19 10.10 -1.29
N TYR A 57 -7.76 9.67 -2.46
CA TYR A 57 -7.72 10.51 -3.65
C TYR A 57 -8.55 9.87 -4.74
N GLY A 58 -9.85 10.18 -4.75
CA GLY A 58 -10.72 9.78 -5.82
C GLY A 58 -11.47 8.48 -5.65
N LEU A 59 -11.21 7.73 -4.59
CA LEU A 59 -11.92 6.49 -4.37
C LEU A 59 -13.28 6.74 -3.75
N LYS A 60 -14.29 6.03 -4.21
CA LYS A 60 -15.63 6.10 -3.63
C LYS A 60 -15.62 5.42 -2.27
N PRO A 61 -16.56 5.79 -1.38
CA PRO A 61 -16.58 5.20 -0.04
C PRO A 61 -16.62 3.67 -0.05
N GLN A 62 -17.36 3.08 -0.97
CA GLN A 62 -17.42 1.62 -1.05
C GLN A 62 -16.08 1.02 -1.47
N ARG A 63 -15.33 1.73 -2.30
CA ARG A 63 -14.00 1.26 -2.70
C ARG A 63 -13.02 1.38 -1.54
N VAL A 64 -13.13 2.46 -0.77
CA VAL A 64 -12.31 2.62 0.42
C VAL A 64 -12.56 1.50 1.40
N THR A 65 -13.83 1.18 1.63
CA THR A 65 -14.19 0.08 2.53
C THR A 65 -13.62 -1.25 2.04
N GLU A 66 -13.74 -1.50 0.75
CA GLU A 66 -13.22 -2.72 0.16
C GLU A 66 -11.70 -2.80 0.31
N ALA A 67 -11.02 -1.70 0.03
CA ALA A 67 -9.57 -1.65 0.16
C ALA A 67 -9.15 -1.90 1.60
N GLN A 68 -9.86 -1.31 2.55
CA GLN A 68 -9.54 -1.51 3.96
C GLN A 68 -9.71 -2.96 4.37
N LYS A 69 -10.77 -3.60 3.90
CA LYS A 69 -10.98 -5.02 4.19
C LYS A 69 -9.85 -5.87 3.63
N LEU A 70 -9.39 -5.56 2.43
CA LEU A 70 -8.28 -6.29 1.82
C LEU A 70 -6.99 -6.08 2.61
N VAL A 71 -6.76 -4.86 3.11
CA VAL A 71 -5.61 -4.61 3.96
C VAL A 71 -5.70 -5.48 5.22
N GLU A 72 -6.89 -5.57 5.80
CA GLU A 72 -7.08 -6.37 7.01
C GLU A 72 -6.87 -7.85 6.73
N GLU A 73 -7.36 -8.33 5.61
CA GLU A 73 -7.21 -9.75 5.24
C GLU A 73 -5.77 -10.13 4.99
N HIS A 74 -5.00 -9.22 4.46
CA HIS A 74 -3.62 -9.48 4.08
C HIS A 74 -2.62 -8.77 4.98
N ILE A 75 -3.06 -8.40 6.19
CA ILE A 75 -2.22 -7.60 7.07
C ILE A 75 -0.90 -8.30 7.42
N ASP A 76 -0.94 -9.62 7.60
CA ASP A 76 0.27 -10.35 7.93
C ASP A 76 1.29 -10.27 6.79
N ALA A 77 0.81 -10.43 5.56
CA ALA A 77 1.69 -10.33 4.40
C ALA A 77 2.23 -8.92 4.25
N ILE A 78 1.38 -7.93 4.49
CA ILE A 78 1.78 -6.53 4.37
C ILE A 78 2.82 -6.18 5.43
N ARG A 79 2.60 -6.59 6.67
CA ARG A 79 3.55 -6.34 7.74
C ARG A 79 4.87 -7.04 7.50
N SER A 80 4.81 -8.27 7.02
CA SER A 80 6.00 -9.03 6.71
C SER A 80 6.81 -8.32 5.62
N ALA A 81 6.12 -7.85 4.58
CA ALA A 81 6.78 -7.12 3.51
C ALA A 81 7.39 -5.82 4.01
N TRP A 82 6.69 -5.12 4.89
CA TRP A 82 7.21 -3.88 5.48
C TRP A 82 8.48 -4.15 6.25
N ALA A 83 8.49 -5.21 7.07
CA ALA A 83 9.65 -5.56 7.88
C ALA A 83 10.86 -5.91 7.01
N LYS A 84 10.61 -6.55 5.88
CA LYS A 84 11.70 -6.89 4.96
C LYS A 84 12.22 -5.66 4.23
N HIS A 85 11.32 -4.77 3.88
CA HIS A 85 11.67 -3.60 3.08
C HIS A 85 12.33 -2.51 3.94
N PHE A 86 11.90 -2.41 5.19
CA PHE A 86 12.40 -1.43 6.13
C PHE A 86 12.89 -2.11 7.39
N PRO A 87 13.99 -2.85 7.32
CA PRO A 87 14.52 -3.48 8.52
C PRO A 87 15.00 -2.41 9.49
N SER A 88 14.71 -2.56 10.73
CA SER A 88 15.11 -1.59 11.74
C SER A 88 16.27 -2.09 12.58
#